data_4b99928b04c78df56393e711a608b58e
#
_entry.id   4b99928b04c78df56393e711a608b58e
#
_cell.length_a   1.000
_cell.length_b   1.000
_cell.length_c   1.000
_cell.angle_alpha   90.00
_cell.angle_beta   90.00
_cell.angle_gamma   90.00
#
_symmetry.space_group_name_H-M   'P 1'
#
loop_
_entity.id
_entity.type
_entity.pdbx_description
1 polymer ?
#
loop_
_entity_poly.entity_id
_entity_poly.type
_entity_poly.pdbx_seq_one_letter_code
_entity_poly.pdbx_strand_id
1 'polypeptide(L)'
;MPRAAPVVISGLLLSACATPRMHTQAELNTAGQACGLTYGELIQDEEAKKLLILFRQAPAPEQRRCVYDWARKNHLKLVIIDAIQFPEEGQ
;
A
#
# COMPACT_ATOMS: atom_id res chain seq x y z
N MET A 1 -18.40 41.53 7.19
CA MET A 1 -18.19 41.16 6.97
C MET A 1 -17.47 40.25 6.83
N PRO A 2 -17.08 39.86 6.72
CA PRO A 2 -16.52 39.04 6.33
C PRO A 2 -16.04 38.01 6.73
N ARG A 3 -15.75 37.40 6.65
CA ARG A 3 -15.37 36.74 6.97
C ARG A 3 -15.28 35.46 7.09
N ALA A 4 -15.19 34.53 6.91
CA ALA A 4 -15.34 33.17 6.94
C ALA A 4 -14.25 32.37 6.31
N ALA A 5 -13.41 32.98 5.72
CA ALA A 5 -12.35 32.31 5.00
C ALA A 5 -11.52 31.34 5.81
N PRO A 6 -11.29 31.55 7.06
CA PRO A 6 -10.38 30.69 7.81
C PRO A 6 -10.80 29.25 7.93
N VAL A 7 -12.01 28.97 7.66
CA VAL A 7 -12.49 27.63 7.83
C VAL A 7 -11.79 26.64 6.93
N VAL A 8 -11.36 27.08 5.79
CA VAL A 8 -10.76 26.19 4.83
C VAL A 8 -9.49 25.55 5.33
N ILE A 9 -8.77 26.22 6.16
CA ILE A 9 -7.49 25.74 6.62
C ILE A 9 -7.62 24.47 7.44
N SER A 10 -8.69 24.35 8.18
CA SER A 10 -8.88 23.18 9.01
C SER A 10 -8.94 21.91 8.18
N GLY A 11 -9.57 21.98 7.04
CA GLY A 11 -9.69 20.81 6.22
C GLY A 11 -8.34 20.30 5.73
N LEU A 12 -7.44 21.19 5.44
CA LEU A 12 -6.14 20.80 4.97
C LEU A 12 -5.36 20.06 6.05
N LEU A 13 -5.47 20.51 7.28
CA LEU A 13 -4.77 19.86 8.36
C LEU A 13 -5.28 18.45 8.57
N LEU A 14 -6.56 18.25 8.43
CA LEU A 14 -7.13 16.94 8.59
C LEU A 14 -6.59 15.99 7.52
N SER A 15 -6.45 16.49 6.31
CA SER A 15 -5.91 15.65 5.25
C SER A 15 -4.50 15.18 5.56
N ALA A 16 -3.70 16.06 6.14
CA ALA A 16 -2.32 15.72 6.44
C ALA A 16 -2.22 14.61 7.47
N CYS A 17 -3.25 14.45 8.28
CA CYS A 17 -3.23 13.43 9.32
C CYS A 17 -4.05 12.21 8.95
N ALA A 18 -4.43 12.08 7.70
CA ALA A 18 -5.28 10.99 7.28
C ALA A 18 -4.61 9.65 7.53
N THR A 19 -5.38 8.71 8.02
CA THR A 19 -4.90 7.35 8.26
C THR A 19 -5.33 6.49 7.07
N PRO A 20 -4.46 5.62 6.60
CA PRO A 20 -4.84 4.77 5.48
C PRO A 20 -5.98 3.83 5.90
N ARG A 21 -6.88 3.57 4.98
CA ARG A 21 -7.96 2.66 5.26
C ARG A 21 -7.54 1.25 4.93
N MET A 22 -8.24 0.28 5.49
CA MET A 22 -8.02 -1.10 5.11
C MET A 22 -8.66 -1.35 3.78
N HIS A 23 -7.92 -2.01 2.89
CA HIS A 23 -8.42 -2.39 1.59
C HIS A 23 -8.82 -3.85 1.66
N THR A 24 -9.82 -4.25 0.89
CA THR A 24 -10.18 -5.65 0.83
C THR A 24 -9.12 -6.38 0.01
N GLN A 25 -9.03 -7.68 0.20
CA GLN A 25 -8.10 -8.46 -0.59
C GLN A 25 -8.45 -8.38 -2.07
N ALA A 26 -9.73 -8.26 -2.40
CA ALA A 26 -10.14 -8.12 -3.79
C ALA A 26 -9.59 -6.83 -4.38
N GLU A 27 -9.60 -5.75 -3.61
CA GLU A 27 -9.03 -4.49 -4.09
C GLU A 27 -7.53 -4.63 -4.29
N LEU A 28 -6.86 -5.30 -3.38
CA LEU A 28 -5.42 -5.48 -3.49
C LEU A 28 -5.07 -6.37 -4.68
N ASN A 29 -5.87 -7.39 -4.93
CA ASN A 29 -5.66 -8.24 -6.09
C ASN A 29 -5.82 -7.46 -7.38
N THR A 30 -6.80 -6.58 -7.44
CA THR A 30 -7.01 -5.76 -8.61
C THR A 30 -5.82 -4.82 -8.84
N ALA A 31 -5.34 -4.20 -7.77
CA ALA A 31 -4.18 -3.33 -7.88
C ALA A 31 -2.95 -4.14 -8.31
N GLY A 32 -2.79 -5.32 -7.74
CA GLY A 32 -1.67 -6.17 -8.10
C GLY A 32 -1.70 -6.58 -9.55
N GLN A 33 -2.86 -6.98 -10.04
CA GLN A 33 -2.97 -7.38 -11.43
C GLN A 33 -2.65 -6.24 -12.37
N ALA A 34 -3.04 -5.04 -12.01
CA ALA A 34 -2.71 -3.88 -12.83
C ALA A 34 -1.21 -3.66 -12.91
N CYS A 35 -0.47 -4.18 -11.95
CA CYS A 35 0.99 -4.07 -11.93
C CYS A 35 1.68 -5.35 -12.40
N GLY A 36 0.94 -6.29 -12.95
CA GLY A 36 1.53 -7.52 -13.45
C GLY A 36 1.75 -8.59 -12.40
N LEU A 37 1.07 -8.48 -11.27
CA LEU A 37 1.18 -9.47 -10.22
C LEU A 37 0.01 -10.44 -10.26
N THR A 38 0.09 -11.48 -9.45
CA THR A 38 -1.01 -12.42 -9.35
C THR A 38 -1.76 -12.22 -8.05
N TYR A 39 -2.87 -12.90 -7.91
CA TYR A 39 -3.70 -12.78 -6.73
C TYR A 39 -2.91 -13.18 -5.49
N GLY A 40 -3.14 -12.47 -4.43
CA GLY A 40 -2.55 -12.82 -3.15
C GLY A 40 -1.13 -12.34 -2.94
N GLU A 41 -0.53 -11.69 -3.93
CA GLU A 41 0.82 -11.19 -3.75
C GLU A 41 0.88 -9.84 -3.05
N LEU A 42 -0.22 -9.11 -3.03
CA LEU A 42 -0.30 -7.87 -2.27
C LEU A 42 -1.20 -8.07 -1.07
N ILE A 43 -0.68 -7.77 0.10
CA ILE A 43 -1.42 -7.93 1.34
C ILE A 43 -1.20 -6.70 2.21
N GLN A 44 -2.26 -6.21 2.82
CA GLN A 44 -2.14 -5.09 3.74
C GLN A 44 -2.16 -5.65 5.15
N ASP A 45 -1.23 -5.21 5.98
CA ASP A 45 -1.13 -5.72 7.34
C ASP A 45 -2.33 -5.22 8.15
N GLU A 46 -2.98 -6.11 8.85
CA GLU A 46 -4.17 -5.73 9.62
C GLU A 46 -3.82 -4.94 10.86
N GLU A 47 -2.68 -5.22 11.45
CA GLU A 47 -2.30 -4.52 12.67
C GLU A 47 -1.58 -3.23 12.35
N ALA A 48 -0.75 -3.22 11.34
CA ALA A 48 -0.07 -2.02 10.92
C ALA A 48 -0.64 -1.61 9.56
N LYS A 49 -1.78 -0.98 9.58
CA LYS A 49 -2.53 -0.70 8.36
C LYS A 49 -1.77 0.05 7.31
N LYS A 50 -0.73 0.79 7.69
CA LYS A 50 0.01 1.52 6.69
C LYS A 50 1.01 0.65 5.95
N LEU A 51 1.18 -0.61 6.32
CA LEU A 51 2.13 -1.48 5.63
C LEU A 51 1.45 -2.26 4.53
N LEU A 52 1.93 -2.12 3.33
CA LEU A 52 1.51 -2.92 2.20
C LEU A 52 2.65 -3.87 1.88
N ILE A 53 2.38 -5.16 1.88
CA ILE A 53 3.41 -6.17 1.72
C ILE A 53 3.29 -6.82 0.35
N LEU A 54 4.38 -6.83 -0.39
CA LEU A 54 4.44 -7.49 -1.68
C LEU A 54 5.24 -8.77 -1.52
N PHE A 55 4.56 -9.91 -1.71
CA PHE A 55 5.20 -11.21 -1.62
C PHE A 55 5.47 -11.69 -3.04
N ARG A 56 6.67 -11.44 -3.51
CA ARG A 56 7.04 -11.91 -4.83
C ARG A 56 8.54 -11.99 -4.91
N GLN A 57 9.05 -13.11 -5.38
CA GLN A 57 10.46 -13.29 -5.51
C GLN A 57 10.95 -12.50 -6.71
N ALA A 58 11.95 -11.67 -6.51
CA ALA A 58 12.58 -10.91 -7.58
C ALA A 58 11.59 -10.17 -8.48
N PRO A 59 10.75 -9.31 -7.93
CA PRO A 59 9.81 -8.58 -8.79
C PRO A 59 10.58 -7.69 -9.76
N ALA A 60 10.06 -7.55 -10.97
CA ALA A 60 10.69 -6.70 -11.96
C ALA A 60 10.66 -5.24 -11.50
N PRO A 61 11.63 -4.43 -11.93
CA PRO A 61 11.64 -3.03 -11.51
C PRO A 61 10.35 -2.28 -11.82
N GLU A 62 9.74 -2.58 -12.96
CA GLU A 62 8.48 -1.93 -13.31
C GLU A 62 7.36 -2.33 -12.35
N GLN A 63 7.37 -3.59 -11.93
CA GLN A 63 6.36 -4.05 -10.99
C GLN A 63 6.53 -3.37 -9.64
N ARG A 64 7.77 -3.25 -9.18
CA ARG A 64 8.01 -2.58 -7.91
C ARG A 64 7.59 -1.13 -7.97
N ARG A 65 7.90 -0.45 -9.06
CA ARG A 65 7.54 0.95 -9.20
C ARG A 65 6.02 1.12 -9.25
N CYS A 66 5.35 0.24 -9.99
CA CYS A 66 3.90 0.29 -10.12
C CYS A 66 3.23 0.15 -8.75
N VAL A 67 3.67 -0.83 -7.97
CA VAL A 67 3.09 -1.07 -6.67
C VAL A 67 3.46 0.07 -5.71
N TYR A 68 4.68 0.56 -5.81
CA TYR A 68 5.11 1.66 -4.96
C TYR A 68 4.26 2.90 -5.20
N ASP A 69 3.98 3.20 -6.47
CA ASP A 69 3.16 4.37 -6.80
C ASP A 69 1.74 4.20 -6.25
N TRP A 70 1.19 3.00 -6.38
CA TRP A 70 -0.13 2.73 -5.86
C TRP A 70 -0.14 2.88 -4.32
N ALA A 71 0.89 2.34 -3.68
CA ALA A 71 0.99 2.44 -2.22
C ALA A 71 1.07 3.90 -1.80
N ARG A 72 1.87 4.68 -2.48
CA ARG A 72 2.03 6.06 -2.12
C ARG A 72 0.73 6.83 -2.26
N LYS A 73 -0.02 6.56 -3.32
CA LYS A 73 -1.29 7.24 -3.53
C LYS A 73 -2.30 6.89 -2.45
N ASN A 74 -2.13 5.74 -1.84
CA ASN A 74 -3.06 5.28 -0.81
C ASN A 74 -2.49 5.42 0.59
N HIS A 75 -1.41 6.19 0.72
CA HIS A 75 -0.79 6.47 2.02
C HIS A 75 -0.26 5.23 2.71
N LEU A 76 0.22 4.28 1.91
CA LEU A 76 0.77 3.05 2.43
C LEU A 76 2.26 3.01 2.22
N LYS A 77 2.95 2.25 3.06
CA LYS A 77 4.37 2.05 2.94
C LYS A 77 4.60 0.64 2.41
N LEU A 78 5.33 0.54 1.31
CA LEU A 78 5.56 -0.75 0.68
C LEU A 78 6.72 -1.48 1.32
N VAL A 79 6.49 -2.75 1.62
CA VAL A 79 7.52 -3.66 2.11
C VAL A 79 7.55 -4.82 1.14
N ILE A 80 8.73 -5.17 0.63
CA ILE A 80 8.84 -6.24 -0.35
C ILE A 80 9.52 -7.42 0.30
N ILE A 81 8.90 -8.58 0.19
CA ILE A 81 9.47 -9.82 0.67
C ILE A 81 9.75 -10.66 -0.56
N ASP A 82 10.97 -10.61 -1.04
CA ASP A 82 11.30 -11.25 -2.30
C ASP A 82 12.16 -12.49 -2.15
N ALA A 83 12.54 -12.84 -0.96
CA ALA A 83 13.37 -14.00 -0.76
C ALA A 83 12.78 -14.87 0.30
N ILE A 84 11.66 -15.46 -0.03
CA ILE A 84 10.98 -16.29 0.95
C ILE A 84 11.70 -17.60 1.06
N GLN A 85 12.29 -17.81 2.20
CA GLN A 85 13.01 -19.01 2.47
C GLN A 85 12.26 -19.79 3.51
N PHE A 86 12.10 -21.05 3.29
CA PHE A 86 11.43 -21.87 4.27
C PHE A 86 12.49 -22.76 4.88
N PRO A 87 12.99 -22.35 6.01
CA PRO A 87 14.11 -23.08 6.61
C PRO A 87 13.85 -24.55 6.81
N GLU A 88 12.62 -24.84 6.98
CA GLU A 88 12.37 -26.18 7.18
C GLU A 88 12.70 -27.01 6.05
N GLU A 89 12.88 -26.35 5.00
CA GLU A 89 13.17 -27.06 3.98
C GLU A 89 14.31 -27.44 4.03
N GLY A 90 14.44 -27.63 4.57
CA GLY A 90 15.35 -27.86 4.76
C GLY A 90 15.88 -28.24 5.64
N GLN A 91 15.87 -28.19 5.93
CA GLN A 91 16.27 -28.26 6.59
C GLN A 91 16.36 -28.65 7.03
#